data_b774a5e1d329b99baaa3d88b319b3520
#
_entry.id   b774a5e1d329b99baaa3d88b319b3520
#
_cell.length_a   1.000
_cell.length_b   1.000
_cell.length_c   1.000
_cell.angle_alpha   90.00
_cell.angle_beta   90.00
_cell.angle_gamma   90.00
#
_symmetry.space_group_name_H-M   'P 1'
#
loop_
_entity.id
_entity.type
_entity.pdbx_description
1 polymer ?
#
loop_
_entity_poly.entity_id
_entity_poly.type
_entity_poly.pdbx_seq_one_letter_code
_entity_poly.pdbx_strand_id
1 'polypeptide(L)'
;MLSNQLLSADQPTLEGYLNFYPATNLKLHSHPIVLVHGWGVNSEIWQDLPQILSEFADIYSIDLPGFAGSKPLNSYSEQSLVDWLHKEIPQPCYLIGLSLGGMLCRSFASQFPSDVVGLVAISANLKFVADSAYGNAMPLSDFEAFSAIWNENPKACLNRFLGLQAQGDQSQRQLIKQLRKLNSNIDVEAGKAMLALLADLDATKHIDQITCPTLSIFGGRDCLVPVAAAQQLPPKHKTLVLETASHLPHLSCQFEVIEAIRNFIDQPKYQLDKRQVAHSFGRAAETYDNAAHIQKWSGEKLISGLSHCQTPQSIVDLGCGTGWHSCKLKQQFPESQVTGVDISPEMLEYANTHQSVSGIDWLCSDAENLALENSSQDLIFSNFALQWCNNPSLSLAEIFRLLRTTGQFHFAVPGPKTLWELRQVWSSIDKDVHINRFISINQWHDALKEVGFSH
;
A
#
# COMPACT_ATOMS: atom_id res chain seq x y z
N MET A 1 -35.05 -4.35 18.42
CA MET A 1 -35.36 -2.92 18.49
C MET A 1 -34.37 -2.29 19.48
N LEU A 2 -33.23 -1.85 18.97
CA LEU A 2 -32.37 -0.87 19.63
C LEU A 2 -32.00 0.10 18.52
N SER A 3 -32.66 1.23 18.62
CA SER A 3 -32.80 2.29 17.66
C SER A 3 -31.51 3.10 17.48
N ASN A 4 -31.25 3.40 16.21
CA ASN A 4 -30.59 4.60 15.69
C ASN A 4 -30.75 5.83 16.61
N GLN A 5 -29.76 6.11 17.43
CA GLN A 5 -29.56 7.40 18.08
C GLN A 5 -28.11 7.52 18.57
N LEU A 6 -27.16 7.71 17.63
CA LEU A 6 -25.82 8.25 17.91
C LEU A 6 -25.23 8.82 16.62
N LEU A 7 -25.95 9.77 15.99
CA LEU A 7 -25.41 10.65 14.97
C LEU A 7 -26.09 12.02 15.11
N SER A 8 -25.66 12.80 16.11
CA SER A 8 -25.91 14.25 16.14
C SER A 8 -24.88 14.91 17.06
N ALA A 9 -23.70 15.16 16.54
CA ALA A 9 -22.80 16.18 17.05
C ALA A 9 -22.26 16.92 15.83
N ASP A 10 -22.65 18.16 15.68
CA ASP A 10 -22.19 19.23 14.81
C ASP A 10 -21.05 18.85 13.82
N GLN A 11 -21.42 18.20 12.72
CA GLN A 11 -20.56 18.22 11.54
C GLN A 11 -20.66 19.64 10.98
N PRO A 12 -19.54 20.34 10.73
CA PRO A 12 -19.60 21.55 9.94
C PRO A 12 -20.27 21.19 8.63
N THR A 13 -21.37 21.85 8.30
CA THR A 13 -22.00 21.80 6.97
C THR A 13 -21.02 22.46 6.01
N LEU A 14 -20.00 21.72 5.57
CA LEU A 14 -19.20 22.05 4.41
C LEU A 14 -20.15 22.07 3.22
N GLU A 15 -20.06 23.07 2.34
CA GLU A 15 -20.92 23.19 1.16
C GLU A 15 -20.97 21.84 0.44
N GLY A 16 -22.13 21.40 -0.08
CA GLY A 16 -22.48 20.01 -0.45
C GLY A 16 -21.61 19.27 -1.49
N TYR A 17 -20.38 19.72 -1.74
CA TYR A 17 -19.38 19.13 -2.62
C TYR A 17 -18.14 18.61 -1.90
N LEU A 18 -18.06 18.74 -0.56
CA LEU A 18 -16.93 18.27 0.23
C LEU A 18 -17.41 17.31 1.31
N ASN A 19 -17.09 16.04 1.17
CA ASN A 19 -17.40 15.01 2.15
C ASN A 19 -16.22 14.86 3.12
N PHE A 20 -16.49 15.01 4.42
CA PHE A 20 -15.50 14.92 5.48
C PHE A 20 -15.66 13.62 6.28
N TYR A 21 -14.56 12.91 6.48
CA TYR A 21 -14.46 11.71 7.31
C TYR A 21 -13.39 11.97 8.37
N PRO A 22 -13.77 12.21 9.63
CA PRO A 22 -12.81 12.51 10.68
C PRO A 22 -11.91 11.33 10.99
N ALA A 23 -10.66 11.61 11.32
CA ALA A 23 -9.72 10.60 11.74
C ALA A 23 -10.22 9.89 13.00
N THR A 24 -10.25 8.56 12.97
CA THR A 24 -10.62 7.74 14.12
C THR A 24 -9.45 7.57 15.09
N ASN A 25 -8.21 7.81 14.65
CA ASN A 25 -7.01 7.78 15.48
C ASN A 25 -6.15 9.04 15.29
N LEU A 26 -6.42 10.07 16.11
CA LEU A 26 -5.78 11.38 16.05
C LEU A 26 -4.26 11.41 16.36
N LYS A 27 -3.66 10.27 16.74
CA LYS A 27 -2.21 10.20 17.06
C LYS A 27 -1.35 9.87 15.83
N LEU A 28 -1.93 9.52 14.68
CA LEU A 28 -1.18 8.93 13.58
C LEU A 28 -0.74 9.93 12.51
N HIS A 29 -1.52 10.97 12.18
CA HIS A 29 -1.10 11.96 11.17
C HIS A 29 -1.46 13.39 11.52
N SER A 30 -0.53 14.31 11.22
CA SER A 30 -0.72 15.76 11.38
C SER A 30 -1.36 16.42 10.15
N HIS A 31 -1.46 15.71 9.01
CA HIS A 31 -1.94 16.27 7.74
C HIS A 31 -3.11 15.48 7.19
N PRO A 32 -4.16 16.17 6.69
CA PRO A 32 -5.31 15.52 6.07
C PRO A 32 -4.96 14.91 4.72
N ILE A 33 -5.84 14.00 4.26
CA ILE A 33 -5.80 13.40 2.92
C ILE A 33 -6.98 13.96 2.12
N VAL A 34 -6.72 14.45 0.92
CA VAL A 34 -7.74 14.94 0.00
C VAL A 34 -7.86 13.98 -1.19
N LEU A 35 -9.08 13.53 -1.46
CA LEU A 35 -9.41 12.62 -2.56
C LEU A 35 -10.07 13.41 -3.70
N VAL A 36 -9.48 13.38 -4.90
CA VAL A 36 -9.93 14.10 -6.09
C VAL A 36 -10.31 13.10 -7.18
N HIS A 37 -11.61 13.01 -7.51
CA HIS A 37 -12.13 12.07 -8.50
C HIS A 37 -11.75 12.40 -9.95
N GLY A 38 -11.99 11.44 -10.86
CA GLY A 38 -11.75 11.59 -12.30
C GLY A 38 -12.93 12.19 -13.06
N TRP A 39 -12.77 12.35 -14.37
CA TRP A 39 -13.86 12.75 -15.27
C TRP A 39 -14.95 11.67 -15.33
N GLY A 40 -16.19 12.07 -15.45
CA GLY A 40 -17.33 11.17 -15.65
C GLY A 40 -17.85 10.47 -14.39
N VAL A 41 -17.24 10.74 -13.23
CA VAL A 41 -17.61 10.20 -11.91
C VAL A 41 -17.62 11.33 -10.87
N ASN A 42 -17.93 11.02 -9.62
CA ASN A 42 -17.94 11.94 -8.49
C ASN A 42 -17.23 11.31 -7.28
N SER A 43 -17.31 11.95 -6.12
CA SER A 43 -16.69 11.47 -4.87
C SER A 43 -17.15 10.08 -4.43
N GLU A 44 -18.33 9.62 -4.83
CA GLU A 44 -18.83 8.26 -4.54
C GLU A 44 -17.97 7.15 -5.18
N ILE A 45 -17.10 7.50 -6.18
CA ILE A 45 -16.18 6.53 -6.81
C ILE A 45 -15.22 5.90 -5.81
N TRP A 46 -14.93 6.59 -4.72
CA TRP A 46 -14.01 6.12 -3.70
C TRP A 46 -14.59 5.02 -2.80
N GLN A 47 -15.93 4.84 -2.80
CA GLN A 47 -16.66 3.85 -1.99
C GLN A 47 -16.18 3.84 -0.54
N ASP A 48 -15.68 2.70 -0.02
CA ASP A 48 -15.24 2.54 1.36
C ASP A 48 -13.82 3.09 1.62
N LEU A 49 -13.09 3.51 0.59
CA LEU A 49 -11.71 3.98 0.72
C LEU A 49 -11.57 5.16 1.71
N PRO A 50 -12.44 6.21 1.68
CA PRO A 50 -12.36 7.30 2.66
C PRO A 50 -12.51 6.81 4.10
N GLN A 51 -13.45 5.90 4.35
CA GLN A 51 -13.68 5.31 5.68
C GLN A 51 -12.46 4.52 6.17
N ILE A 52 -11.85 3.73 5.29
CA ILE A 52 -10.67 2.93 5.62
C ILE A 52 -9.46 3.83 5.90
N LEU A 53 -9.27 4.88 5.09
CA LEU A 53 -8.18 5.83 5.28
C LEU A 53 -8.40 6.72 6.51
N SER A 54 -9.65 6.94 6.96
CA SER A 54 -9.93 7.71 8.17
C SER A 54 -9.46 7.01 9.47
N GLU A 55 -9.04 5.76 9.40
CA GLU A 55 -8.37 5.10 10.54
C GLU A 55 -7.12 5.88 11.01
N PHE A 56 -6.50 6.68 10.14
CA PHE A 56 -5.22 7.33 10.45
C PHE A 56 -5.09 8.80 10.04
N ALA A 57 -6.02 9.38 9.29
CA ALA A 57 -6.00 10.80 8.92
C ALA A 57 -7.41 11.34 8.69
N ASP A 58 -7.59 12.64 8.81
CA ASP A 58 -8.79 13.32 8.34
C ASP A 58 -8.88 13.21 6.82
N ILE A 59 -10.01 12.75 6.30
CA ILE A 59 -10.20 12.56 4.86
C ILE A 59 -11.22 13.57 4.33
N TYR A 60 -10.85 14.22 3.24
CA TYR A 60 -11.71 15.11 2.47
C TYR A 60 -11.89 14.53 1.07
N SER A 61 -13.12 14.17 0.71
CA SER A 61 -13.45 13.72 -0.64
C SER A 61 -14.26 14.80 -1.33
N ILE A 62 -13.71 15.35 -2.43
CA ILE A 62 -14.21 16.55 -3.08
C ILE A 62 -14.88 16.21 -4.42
N ASP A 63 -16.03 16.84 -4.70
CA ASP A 63 -16.66 16.84 -6.02
C ASP A 63 -16.16 18.03 -6.84
N LEU A 64 -15.53 17.76 -7.97
CA LEU A 64 -15.02 18.78 -8.87
C LEU A 64 -16.18 19.67 -9.40
N PRO A 65 -15.90 20.95 -9.73
CA PRO A 65 -16.93 21.88 -10.20
C PRO A 65 -17.77 21.35 -11.36
N GLY A 66 -19.10 21.38 -11.21
CA GLY A 66 -20.05 20.83 -12.16
C GLY A 66 -20.35 19.34 -12.03
N PHE A 67 -19.78 18.67 -11.01
CA PHE A 67 -20.05 17.26 -10.69
C PHE A 67 -20.81 17.14 -9.38
N ALA A 68 -21.74 16.20 -9.30
CA ALA A 68 -22.62 15.96 -8.16
C ALA A 68 -23.28 17.26 -7.65
N GLY A 69 -22.95 17.73 -6.45
CA GLY A 69 -23.49 18.95 -5.84
C GLY A 69 -22.61 20.19 -6.02
N SER A 70 -21.44 20.06 -6.64
CA SER A 70 -20.50 21.17 -6.81
C SER A 70 -20.97 22.14 -7.91
N LYS A 71 -20.95 23.43 -7.60
CA LYS A 71 -21.35 24.47 -8.57
C LYS A 71 -20.37 24.56 -9.75
N PRO A 72 -20.85 24.67 -11.00
CA PRO A 72 -19.98 24.90 -12.14
C PRO A 72 -19.16 26.19 -12.00
N LEU A 73 -17.96 26.19 -12.57
CA LEU A 73 -17.15 27.40 -12.74
C LEU A 73 -17.64 28.20 -13.97
N ASN A 74 -17.38 29.50 -13.96
CA ASN A 74 -17.64 30.37 -15.12
C ASN A 74 -16.75 30.04 -16.33
N SER A 75 -15.53 29.51 -16.07
CA SER A 75 -14.58 29.04 -17.10
C SER A 75 -13.77 27.90 -16.56
N TYR A 76 -13.37 26.99 -17.44
CA TYR A 76 -12.55 25.82 -17.12
C TYR A 76 -11.20 25.93 -17.82
N SER A 77 -10.18 26.01 -17.01
CA SER A 77 -8.77 25.93 -17.41
C SER A 77 -7.99 25.20 -16.31
N GLU A 78 -6.80 24.73 -16.61
CA GLU A 78 -5.91 24.15 -15.59
C GLU A 78 -5.77 25.09 -14.39
N GLN A 79 -5.51 26.38 -14.65
CA GLN A 79 -5.31 27.37 -13.59
C GLN A 79 -6.59 27.59 -12.76
N SER A 80 -7.76 27.72 -13.39
CA SER A 80 -9.01 27.97 -12.65
C SER A 80 -9.38 26.80 -11.74
N LEU A 81 -9.07 25.55 -12.12
CA LEU A 81 -9.32 24.37 -11.28
C LEU A 81 -8.28 24.25 -10.17
N VAL A 82 -7.02 24.56 -10.45
CA VAL A 82 -5.95 24.56 -9.43
C VAL A 82 -6.21 25.65 -8.39
N ASP A 83 -6.60 26.86 -8.80
CA ASP A 83 -6.96 27.96 -7.89
C ASP A 83 -8.21 27.61 -7.05
N TRP A 84 -9.19 26.94 -7.67
CA TRP A 84 -10.37 26.46 -6.97
C TRP A 84 -10.00 25.39 -5.93
N LEU A 85 -9.20 24.40 -6.30
CA LEU A 85 -8.71 23.39 -5.35
C LEU A 85 -7.94 24.04 -4.19
N HIS A 86 -7.05 25.00 -4.50
CA HIS A 86 -6.25 25.70 -3.49
C HIS A 86 -7.11 26.42 -2.44
N LYS A 87 -8.25 26.95 -2.88
CA LYS A 87 -9.20 27.63 -2.01
C LYS A 87 -10.02 26.66 -1.13
N GLU A 88 -10.41 25.50 -1.70
CA GLU A 88 -11.43 24.64 -1.10
C GLU A 88 -10.85 23.53 -0.21
N ILE A 89 -9.58 23.12 -0.39
CA ILE A 89 -8.99 22.00 0.35
C ILE A 89 -8.11 22.47 1.52
N PRO A 90 -8.02 21.68 2.60
CA PRO A 90 -7.10 21.97 3.69
C PRO A 90 -5.64 21.83 3.25
N GLN A 91 -4.74 22.62 3.81
CA GLN A 91 -3.33 22.65 3.50
C GLN A 91 -2.48 22.83 4.77
N PRO A 92 -1.27 22.22 4.84
CA PRO A 92 -0.73 21.25 3.90
C PRO A 92 -1.44 19.90 3.99
N CYS A 93 -1.51 19.16 2.87
CA CYS A 93 -2.25 17.89 2.78
C CYS A 93 -1.54 16.84 1.94
N TYR A 94 -1.98 15.59 2.05
CA TYR A 94 -1.73 14.56 1.04
C TYR A 94 -2.82 14.63 -0.02
N LEU A 95 -2.43 14.57 -1.30
CA LEU A 95 -3.37 14.52 -2.42
C LEU A 95 -3.43 13.12 -3.00
N ILE A 96 -4.64 12.59 -3.20
CA ILE A 96 -4.88 11.32 -3.90
C ILE A 96 -5.85 11.61 -5.03
N GLY A 97 -5.39 11.53 -6.28
CA GLY A 97 -6.19 11.84 -7.45
C GLY A 97 -6.36 10.65 -8.39
N LEU A 98 -7.59 10.45 -8.88
CA LEU A 98 -7.93 9.45 -9.89
C LEU A 98 -7.97 10.09 -11.28
N SER A 99 -7.27 9.56 -12.27
CA SER A 99 -7.36 9.97 -13.67
C SER A 99 -7.19 11.50 -13.83
N LEU A 100 -8.18 12.23 -14.33
CA LEU A 100 -8.20 13.70 -14.38
C LEU A 100 -7.84 14.32 -13.02
N GLY A 101 -8.40 13.82 -11.93
CA GLY A 101 -8.07 14.27 -10.57
C GLY A 101 -6.59 14.10 -10.24
N GLY A 102 -5.96 13.00 -10.69
CA GLY A 102 -4.53 12.76 -10.53
C GLY A 102 -3.67 13.74 -11.35
N MET A 103 -4.11 14.12 -12.55
CA MET A 103 -3.44 15.15 -13.36
C MET A 103 -3.55 16.52 -12.70
N LEU A 104 -4.74 16.92 -12.23
CA LEU A 104 -4.96 18.18 -11.50
C LEU A 104 -4.15 18.23 -10.20
N CYS A 105 -4.05 17.13 -9.47
CA CYS A 105 -3.20 17.05 -8.27
C CYS A 105 -1.71 17.26 -8.61
N ARG A 106 -1.21 16.80 -9.77
CA ARG A 106 0.14 17.09 -10.23
C ARG A 106 0.33 18.57 -10.54
N SER A 107 -0.62 19.19 -11.25
CA SER A 107 -0.60 20.63 -11.53
C SER A 107 -0.62 21.45 -10.24
N PHE A 108 -1.45 21.05 -9.27
CA PHE A 108 -1.47 21.68 -7.95
C PHE A 108 -0.14 21.55 -7.22
N ALA A 109 0.44 20.35 -7.13
CA ALA A 109 1.69 20.11 -6.43
C ALA A 109 2.89 20.82 -7.06
N SER A 110 2.85 21.09 -8.38
CA SER A 110 3.90 21.86 -9.05
C SER A 110 3.81 23.36 -8.77
N GLN A 111 2.59 23.89 -8.60
CA GLN A 111 2.35 25.32 -8.35
C GLN A 111 2.44 25.67 -6.84
N PHE A 112 2.03 24.75 -5.98
CA PHE A 112 1.99 24.93 -4.52
C PHE A 112 2.80 23.82 -3.79
N PRO A 113 4.12 23.74 -4.01
CA PRO A 113 4.94 22.64 -3.48
C PRO A 113 5.02 22.60 -1.95
N SER A 114 4.80 23.72 -1.24
CA SER A 114 4.76 23.79 0.22
C SER A 114 3.47 23.23 0.82
N ASP A 115 2.41 23.14 0.03
CA ASP A 115 1.07 22.80 0.48
C ASP A 115 0.74 21.33 0.27
N VAL A 116 1.67 20.56 -0.34
CA VAL A 116 1.52 19.13 -0.61
C VAL A 116 2.60 18.32 0.11
N VAL A 117 2.17 17.53 1.08
CA VAL A 117 3.05 16.63 1.84
C VAL A 117 3.45 15.41 1.02
N GLY A 118 2.54 14.93 0.19
CA GLY A 118 2.76 13.82 -0.73
C GLY A 118 1.62 13.66 -1.72
N LEU A 119 1.90 13.06 -2.87
CA LEU A 119 0.97 12.91 -3.98
C LEU A 119 0.83 11.45 -4.40
N VAL A 120 -0.40 10.94 -4.42
CA VAL A 120 -0.76 9.65 -5.02
C VAL A 120 -1.61 9.89 -6.26
N ALA A 121 -1.16 9.43 -7.43
CA ALA A 121 -1.88 9.53 -8.68
C ALA A 121 -2.30 8.14 -9.16
N ILE A 122 -3.61 7.88 -9.22
CA ILE A 122 -4.17 6.59 -9.61
C ILE A 122 -4.66 6.69 -11.05
N SER A 123 -4.21 5.77 -11.92
CA SER A 123 -4.59 5.72 -13.35
C SER A 123 -4.50 7.08 -14.03
N ALA A 124 -3.43 7.83 -13.75
CA ALA A 124 -3.17 9.15 -14.30
C ALA A 124 -1.77 9.20 -14.91
N ASN A 125 -1.68 9.54 -16.20
CA ASN A 125 -0.42 9.80 -16.90
C ASN A 125 -0.07 11.30 -16.86
N LEU A 126 1.02 11.69 -17.52
CA LEU A 126 1.45 13.10 -17.59
C LEU A 126 0.68 13.88 -18.66
N LYS A 127 0.17 13.16 -19.67
CA LYS A 127 -0.60 13.72 -20.77
C LYS A 127 -1.62 12.66 -21.22
N PHE A 128 -2.91 13.03 -21.28
CA PHE A 128 -3.97 12.07 -21.55
C PHE A 128 -4.06 11.71 -23.04
N VAL A 129 -3.86 12.69 -23.93
CA VAL A 129 -3.88 12.50 -25.39
C VAL A 129 -2.45 12.48 -25.94
N ALA A 130 -2.18 11.48 -26.76
CA ALA A 130 -0.87 11.30 -27.38
C ALA A 130 -0.56 12.39 -28.40
N ASP A 131 0.74 12.74 -28.46
CA ASP A 131 1.32 13.58 -29.51
C ASP A 131 2.69 13.04 -29.96
N SER A 132 3.40 13.81 -30.78
CA SER A 132 4.72 13.42 -31.30
C SER A 132 5.80 13.28 -30.23
N ALA A 133 5.65 13.95 -29.06
CA ALA A 133 6.60 13.94 -27.96
C ALA A 133 6.19 12.95 -26.86
N TYR A 134 4.91 12.63 -26.73
CA TYR A 134 4.34 11.75 -25.70
C TYR A 134 3.42 10.70 -26.32
N GLY A 135 3.98 9.55 -26.66
CA GLY A 135 3.27 8.49 -27.40
C GLY A 135 2.48 7.49 -26.53
N ASN A 136 2.80 7.37 -25.22
CA ASN A 136 2.15 6.40 -24.32
C ASN A 136 0.89 7.00 -23.66
N ALA A 137 -0.07 7.38 -24.51
CA ALA A 137 -1.34 7.99 -24.12
C ALA A 137 -2.44 7.58 -25.11
N MET A 138 -3.66 8.04 -24.90
CA MET A 138 -4.78 7.79 -25.80
C MET A 138 -4.52 8.41 -27.18
N PRO A 139 -4.70 7.69 -28.28
CA PRO A 139 -4.61 8.29 -29.63
C PRO A 139 -5.59 9.45 -29.80
N LEU A 140 -5.15 10.54 -30.45
CA LEU A 140 -5.99 11.73 -30.67
C LEU A 140 -7.31 11.37 -31.39
N SER A 141 -7.25 10.50 -32.40
CA SER A 141 -8.45 10.05 -33.15
C SER A 141 -9.49 9.38 -32.26
N ASP A 142 -9.05 8.58 -31.25
CA ASP A 142 -9.94 7.89 -30.34
C ASP A 142 -10.58 8.87 -29.35
N PHE A 143 -9.80 9.87 -28.90
CA PHE A 143 -10.29 10.94 -28.04
C PHE A 143 -11.30 11.84 -28.78
N GLU A 144 -11.03 12.22 -30.02
CA GLU A 144 -11.95 13.03 -30.85
C GLU A 144 -13.27 12.28 -31.11
N ALA A 145 -13.20 11.00 -31.44
CA ALA A 145 -14.38 10.15 -31.60
C ALA A 145 -15.21 10.06 -30.31
N PHE A 146 -14.54 9.97 -29.15
CA PHE A 146 -15.20 9.96 -27.85
C PHE A 146 -15.85 11.31 -27.53
N SER A 147 -15.17 12.43 -27.79
CA SER A 147 -15.68 13.79 -27.59
C SER A 147 -16.85 14.12 -28.48
N ALA A 148 -16.89 13.59 -29.70
CA ALA A 148 -18.04 13.73 -30.62
C ALA A 148 -19.32 13.10 -30.03
N ILE A 149 -19.21 11.93 -29.39
CA ILE A 149 -20.34 11.28 -28.73
C ILE A 149 -20.89 12.16 -27.59
N TRP A 150 -20.02 12.84 -26.82
CA TRP A 150 -20.48 13.76 -25.77
C TRP A 150 -21.33 14.88 -26.33
N ASN A 151 -20.89 15.49 -27.42
CA ASN A 151 -21.63 16.59 -28.05
C ASN A 151 -23.00 16.16 -28.59
N GLU A 152 -23.15 14.90 -29.03
CA GLU A 152 -24.42 14.36 -29.55
C GLU A 152 -25.32 13.83 -28.43
N ASN A 153 -24.77 13.06 -27.49
CA ASN A 153 -25.51 12.41 -26.42
C ASN A 153 -24.62 12.19 -25.18
N PRO A 154 -24.58 13.16 -24.24
CA PRO A 154 -23.76 13.04 -23.01
C PRO A 154 -24.01 11.77 -22.20
N LYS A 155 -25.29 11.35 -22.11
CA LYS A 155 -25.64 10.12 -21.36
C LYS A 155 -25.10 8.85 -22.02
N ALA A 156 -25.14 8.76 -23.34
CA ALA A 156 -24.55 7.64 -24.07
C ALA A 156 -23.03 7.62 -23.93
N CYS A 157 -22.39 8.80 -23.97
CA CYS A 157 -20.97 8.96 -23.74
C CYS A 157 -20.55 8.47 -22.35
N LEU A 158 -21.25 8.89 -21.28
CA LEU A 158 -21.00 8.42 -19.92
C LEU A 158 -21.14 6.91 -19.80
N ASN A 159 -22.20 6.32 -20.34
CA ASN A 159 -22.39 4.87 -20.32
C ASN A 159 -21.25 4.12 -21.01
N ARG A 160 -20.74 4.64 -22.14
CA ARG A 160 -19.58 4.09 -22.85
C ARG A 160 -18.32 4.22 -21.98
N PHE A 161 -18.13 5.37 -21.35
CA PHE A 161 -16.97 5.63 -20.49
C PHE A 161 -16.93 4.68 -19.27
N LEU A 162 -18.07 4.42 -18.63
CA LEU A 162 -18.16 3.43 -17.56
C LEU A 162 -17.68 2.04 -18.02
N GLY A 163 -18.04 1.66 -19.27
CA GLY A 163 -17.57 0.41 -19.86
C GLY A 163 -16.06 0.40 -20.07
N LEU A 164 -15.48 1.48 -20.61
CA LEU A 164 -14.04 1.61 -20.85
C LEU A 164 -13.23 1.58 -19.56
N GLN A 165 -13.69 2.23 -18.47
CA GLN A 165 -13.01 2.20 -17.18
C GLN A 165 -12.85 0.79 -16.61
N ALA A 166 -13.79 -0.12 -16.89
CA ALA A 166 -13.76 -1.49 -16.40
C ALA A 166 -13.22 -2.50 -17.41
N GLN A 167 -12.96 -2.08 -18.65
CA GLN A 167 -12.57 -2.98 -19.73
C GLN A 167 -11.22 -3.65 -19.45
N GLY A 168 -11.18 -4.98 -19.57
CA GLY A 168 -9.98 -5.77 -19.36
C GLY A 168 -9.74 -6.19 -17.90
N ASP A 169 -10.47 -5.61 -16.94
CA ASP A 169 -10.34 -5.94 -15.52
C ASP A 169 -10.75 -7.39 -15.23
N GLN A 170 -10.06 -8.06 -14.31
CA GLN A 170 -10.46 -9.39 -13.85
C GLN A 170 -11.87 -9.41 -13.24
N SER A 171 -12.33 -8.29 -12.67
CA SER A 171 -13.64 -8.10 -12.04
C SER A 171 -14.59 -7.24 -12.87
N GLN A 172 -14.39 -7.15 -14.19
CA GLN A 172 -15.08 -6.23 -15.10
C GLN A 172 -16.60 -6.18 -14.89
N ARG A 173 -17.27 -7.34 -14.79
CA ARG A 173 -18.73 -7.41 -14.61
C ARG A 173 -19.19 -6.78 -13.30
N GLN A 174 -18.43 -7.01 -12.23
CA GLN A 174 -18.71 -6.46 -10.91
C GLN A 174 -18.49 -4.94 -10.90
N LEU A 175 -17.39 -4.47 -11.47
CA LEU A 175 -17.09 -3.04 -11.60
C LEU A 175 -18.19 -2.31 -12.36
N ILE A 176 -18.63 -2.81 -13.53
CA ILE A 176 -19.73 -2.19 -14.30
C ILE A 176 -21.02 -2.11 -13.46
N LYS A 177 -21.34 -3.16 -12.68
CA LYS A 177 -22.49 -3.16 -11.79
C LYS A 177 -22.36 -2.12 -10.66
N GLN A 178 -21.18 -1.92 -10.12
CA GLN A 178 -20.90 -0.91 -9.09
C GLN A 178 -21.00 0.50 -9.69
N LEU A 179 -20.32 0.76 -10.81
CA LEU A 179 -20.31 2.06 -11.49
C LEU A 179 -21.72 2.54 -11.89
N ARG A 180 -22.59 1.63 -12.34
CA ARG A 180 -23.98 1.95 -12.69
C ARG A 180 -24.84 2.40 -11.50
N LYS A 181 -24.42 2.16 -10.29
CA LYS A 181 -25.12 2.60 -9.07
C LYS A 181 -24.70 3.99 -8.62
N LEU A 182 -23.56 4.47 -9.10
CA LEU A 182 -23.08 5.81 -8.78
C LEU A 182 -23.99 6.84 -9.43
N ASN A 183 -24.36 7.85 -8.67
CA ASN A 183 -25.18 8.95 -9.18
C ASN A 183 -24.31 9.94 -9.96
N SER A 184 -24.10 9.68 -11.24
CA SER A 184 -23.33 10.55 -12.13
C SER A 184 -24.15 11.77 -12.56
N ASN A 185 -24.50 12.64 -11.61
CA ASN A 185 -25.10 13.94 -11.94
C ASN A 185 -23.96 14.89 -12.35
N ILE A 186 -23.87 15.18 -13.65
CA ILE A 186 -22.84 16.04 -14.24
C ILE A 186 -23.53 17.14 -15.02
N ASP A 187 -23.16 18.38 -14.75
CA ASP A 187 -23.53 19.50 -15.59
C ASP A 187 -22.95 19.31 -17.00
N VAL A 188 -23.75 19.42 -18.03
CA VAL A 188 -23.38 19.06 -19.40
C VAL A 188 -22.25 19.95 -19.93
N GLU A 189 -22.34 21.27 -19.65
CA GLU A 189 -21.29 22.21 -20.10
C GLU A 189 -19.99 22.05 -19.31
N ALA A 190 -20.08 21.81 -18.00
CA ALA A 190 -18.93 21.50 -17.19
C ALA A 190 -18.25 20.19 -17.63
N GLY A 191 -19.02 19.13 -17.87
CA GLY A 191 -18.52 17.87 -18.37
C GLY A 191 -17.81 17.99 -19.72
N LYS A 192 -18.36 18.81 -20.64
CA LYS A 192 -17.74 19.13 -21.92
C LYS A 192 -16.43 19.89 -21.75
N ALA A 193 -16.45 20.94 -20.94
CA ALA A 193 -15.28 21.79 -20.70
C ALA A 193 -14.15 21.01 -20.04
N MET A 194 -14.46 20.16 -19.06
CA MET A 194 -13.48 19.30 -18.41
C MET A 194 -12.95 18.18 -19.32
N LEU A 195 -13.77 17.68 -20.25
CA LEU A 195 -13.31 16.74 -21.27
C LEU A 195 -12.32 17.40 -22.22
N ALA A 196 -12.59 18.61 -22.66
CA ALA A 196 -11.64 19.39 -23.47
C ALA A 196 -10.34 19.66 -22.70
N LEU A 197 -10.44 20.09 -21.44
CA LEU A 197 -9.28 20.32 -20.59
C LEU A 197 -8.42 19.05 -20.39
N LEU A 198 -9.03 17.87 -20.28
CA LEU A 198 -8.32 16.61 -20.16
C LEU A 198 -7.38 16.37 -21.37
N ALA A 199 -7.75 16.83 -22.56
CA ALA A 199 -6.88 16.76 -23.74
C ALA A 199 -5.72 17.76 -23.69
N ASP A 200 -5.92 18.92 -23.06
CA ASP A 200 -4.95 20.02 -23.02
C ASP A 200 -3.96 19.93 -21.86
N LEU A 201 -4.31 19.18 -20.81
CA LEU A 201 -3.43 18.97 -19.64
C LEU A 201 -2.12 18.30 -20.03
N ASP A 202 -1.02 18.94 -19.67
CA ASP A 202 0.34 18.50 -20.00
C ASP A 202 1.29 18.69 -18.81
N ALA A 203 1.31 17.72 -17.90
CA ALA A 203 2.17 17.72 -16.74
C ALA A 203 3.65 17.48 -17.07
N THR A 204 4.01 17.11 -18.31
CA THR A 204 5.41 16.98 -18.73
C THR A 204 6.20 18.29 -18.59
N LYS A 205 5.49 19.43 -18.68
CA LYS A 205 6.07 20.77 -18.60
C LYS A 205 6.56 21.16 -17.20
N HIS A 206 6.02 20.53 -16.16
CA HIS A 206 6.26 20.94 -14.77
C HIS A 206 6.44 19.79 -13.79
N ILE A 207 6.54 18.55 -14.28
CA ILE A 207 6.72 17.35 -13.43
C ILE A 207 7.96 17.45 -12.53
N ASP A 208 9.01 18.10 -12.99
CA ASP A 208 10.26 18.29 -12.24
C ASP A 208 10.12 19.31 -11.10
N GLN A 209 9.10 20.16 -11.14
CA GLN A 209 8.78 21.14 -10.09
C GLN A 209 8.09 20.51 -8.88
N ILE A 210 7.57 19.29 -9.03
CA ILE A 210 6.98 18.54 -7.93
C ILE A 210 8.11 18.08 -7.00
N THR A 211 8.17 18.65 -5.81
CA THR A 211 9.21 18.38 -4.81
C THR A 211 8.79 17.36 -3.76
N CYS A 212 7.48 17.19 -3.53
CA CYS A 212 6.97 16.22 -2.58
C CYS A 212 7.17 14.78 -3.08
N PRO A 213 7.22 13.77 -2.18
CA PRO A 213 7.15 12.38 -2.56
C PRO A 213 5.94 12.09 -3.44
N THR A 214 6.10 11.21 -4.44
CA THR A 214 5.02 10.88 -5.38
C THR A 214 4.94 9.37 -5.58
N LEU A 215 3.72 8.82 -5.54
CA LEU A 215 3.38 7.46 -5.89
C LEU A 215 2.38 7.47 -7.05
N SER A 216 2.67 6.74 -8.14
CA SER A 216 1.74 6.56 -9.26
C SER A 216 1.31 5.10 -9.34
N ILE A 217 -0.01 4.85 -9.33
CA ILE A 217 -0.61 3.51 -9.36
C ILE A 217 -1.30 3.32 -10.70
N PHE A 218 -0.90 2.28 -11.44
CA PHE A 218 -1.44 1.97 -12.77
C PHE A 218 -2.11 0.60 -12.78
N GLY A 219 -3.21 0.48 -13.53
CA GLY A 219 -3.74 -0.82 -13.91
C GLY A 219 -2.99 -1.38 -15.11
N GLY A 220 -2.54 -2.63 -15.04
CA GLY A 220 -1.83 -3.31 -16.13
C GLY A 220 -2.69 -3.53 -17.38
N ARG A 221 -4.03 -3.47 -17.24
CA ARG A 221 -5.02 -3.65 -18.31
C ARG A 221 -5.84 -2.41 -18.60
N ASP A 222 -5.35 -1.25 -18.17
CA ASP A 222 -6.03 0.02 -18.40
C ASP A 222 -5.97 0.41 -19.88
N CYS A 223 -7.14 0.52 -20.54
CA CYS A 223 -7.24 0.93 -21.94
C CYS A 223 -7.34 2.44 -22.14
N LEU A 224 -7.56 3.22 -21.07
CA LEU A 224 -7.62 4.68 -21.09
C LEU A 224 -6.26 5.30 -20.83
N VAL A 225 -5.52 4.75 -19.87
CA VAL A 225 -4.16 5.18 -19.52
C VAL A 225 -3.23 3.96 -19.66
N PRO A 226 -2.53 3.81 -20.80
CA PRO A 226 -1.68 2.67 -21.04
C PRO A 226 -0.59 2.52 -19.96
N VAL A 227 -0.36 1.31 -19.48
CA VAL A 227 0.64 1.01 -18.44
C VAL A 227 2.06 1.48 -18.82
N ALA A 228 2.37 1.54 -20.12
CA ALA A 228 3.63 2.09 -20.64
C ALA A 228 3.88 3.55 -20.23
N ALA A 229 2.84 4.32 -19.85
CA ALA A 229 2.99 5.65 -19.30
C ALA A 229 3.78 5.68 -17.99
N ALA A 230 3.81 4.57 -17.23
CA ALA A 230 4.61 4.44 -16.02
C ALA A 230 6.13 4.61 -16.30
N GLN A 231 6.60 4.19 -17.48
CA GLN A 231 8.01 4.29 -17.88
C GLN A 231 8.44 5.72 -18.23
N GLN A 232 7.49 6.63 -18.41
CA GLN A 232 7.73 8.04 -18.74
C GLN A 232 7.80 8.94 -17.50
N LEU A 233 7.57 8.38 -16.33
CA LEU A 233 7.72 9.13 -15.07
C LEU A 233 9.20 9.24 -14.68
N PRO A 234 9.60 10.39 -14.10
CA PRO A 234 10.97 10.54 -13.59
C PRO A 234 11.31 9.47 -12.55
N PRO A 235 12.55 8.97 -12.48
CA PRO A 235 12.95 7.90 -11.55
C PRO A 235 12.68 8.17 -10.06
N LYS A 236 12.58 9.45 -9.67
CA LYS A 236 12.23 9.86 -8.30
C LYS A 236 10.78 9.56 -7.91
N HIS A 237 9.89 9.30 -8.88
CA HIS A 237 8.48 8.99 -8.67
C HIS A 237 8.31 7.47 -8.51
N LYS A 238 7.78 7.05 -7.37
CA LYS A 238 7.47 5.63 -7.15
C LYS A 238 6.31 5.20 -8.04
N THR A 239 6.39 4.00 -8.59
CA THR A 239 5.32 3.41 -9.41
C THR A 239 4.91 2.06 -8.87
N LEU A 240 3.60 1.78 -8.95
CA LEU A 240 3.01 0.47 -8.68
C LEU A 240 2.13 0.09 -9.87
N VAL A 241 2.37 -1.08 -10.46
CA VAL A 241 1.54 -1.63 -11.51
C VAL A 241 0.76 -2.82 -10.95
N LEU A 242 -0.56 -2.80 -11.12
CA LEU A 242 -1.47 -3.87 -10.70
C LEU A 242 -1.94 -4.62 -11.96
N GLU A 243 -1.28 -5.73 -12.27
CA GLU A 243 -1.35 -6.45 -13.54
C GLU A 243 -2.77 -6.88 -13.95
N THR A 244 -3.66 -7.10 -13.00
CA THR A 244 -5.03 -7.59 -13.24
C THR A 244 -6.09 -6.49 -13.27
N ALA A 245 -5.72 -5.28 -12.83
CA ALA A 245 -6.62 -4.13 -12.77
C ALA A 245 -6.71 -3.37 -14.09
N SER A 246 -7.86 -2.73 -14.32
CA SER A 246 -8.07 -1.74 -15.37
C SER A 246 -7.90 -0.31 -14.86
N HIS A 247 -8.74 0.64 -15.31
CA HIS A 247 -8.67 2.06 -14.93
C HIS A 247 -9.03 2.35 -13.46
N LEU A 248 -9.63 1.39 -12.75
CA LEU A 248 -10.13 1.56 -11.39
C LEU A 248 -9.47 0.58 -10.39
N PRO A 249 -8.12 0.59 -10.27
CA PRO A 249 -7.42 -0.35 -9.39
C PRO A 249 -7.82 -0.22 -7.92
N HIS A 250 -8.25 0.97 -7.47
CA HIS A 250 -8.75 1.19 -6.11
C HIS A 250 -10.07 0.47 -5.80
N LEU A 251 -10.79 -0.02 -6.83
CA LEU A 251 -11.99 -0.85 -6.67
C LEU A 251 -11.71 -2.34 -6.86
N SER A 252 -10.89 -2.72 -7.86
CA SER A 252 -10.65 -4.13 -8.18
C SER A 252 -9.48 -4.75 -7.41
N CYS A 253 -8.51 -3.95 -7.01
CA CYS A 253 -7.34 -4.33 -6.21
C CYS A 253 -7.26 -3.43 -4.96
N GLN A 254 -8.41 -3.25 -4.29
CA GLN A 254 -8.58 -2.29 -3.20
C GLN A 254 -7.55 -2.48 -2.09
N PHE A 255 -7.30 -3.73 -1.72
CA PHE A 255 -6.34 -4.06 -0.67
C PHE A 255 -4.92 -3.60 -1.03
N GLU A 256 -4.44 -3.91 -2.23
CA GLU A 256 -3.11 -3.55 -2.72
C GLU A 256 -2.95 -2.03 -2.81
N VAL A 257 -4.00 -1.32 -3.23
CA VAL A 257 -4.01 0.15 -3.29
C VAL A 257 -3.98 0.77 -1.90
N ILE A 258 -4.78 0.27 -0.96
CA ILE A 258 -4.78 0.75 0.43
C ILE A 258 -3.41 0.56 1.07
N GLU A 259 -2.81 -0.61 0.92
CA GLU A 259 -1.49 -0.88 1.47
C GLU A 259 -0.41 0.01 0.84
N ALA A 260 -0.47 0.25 -0.48
CA ALA A 260 0.44 1.17 -1.15
C ALA A 260 0.30 2.61 -0.63
N ILE A 261 -0.92 3.09 -0.45
CA ILE A 261 -1.21 4.41 0.12
C ILE A 261 -0.70 4.49 1.57
N ARG A 262 -1.00 3.49 2.40
CA ARG A 262 -0.55 3.43 3.80
C ARG A 262 0.97 3.48 3.93
N ASN A 263 1.66 2.74 3.07
CA ASN A 263 3.13 2.70 3.06
C ASN A 263 3.76 3.97 2.50
N PHE A 264 3.03 4.67 1.65
CA PHE A 264 3.47 5.93 1.05
C PHE A 264 3.26 7.12 1.99
N ILE A 265 2.12 7.20 2.65
CA ILE A 265 1.84 8.23 3.63
C ILE A 265 2.78 8.03 4.80
N ASP A 266 3.62 9.02 5.08
CA ASP A 266 4.65 8.97 6.13
C ASP A 266 3.95 8.78 7.49
N GLN A 267 3.85 7.53 7.90
CA GLN A 267 3.30 7.20 9.21
C GLN A 267 4.41 7.44 10.25
N PRO A 268 4.09 8.00 11.42
CA PRO A 268 5.02 7.92 12.53
C PRO A 268 5.45 6.47 12.63
N LYS A 269 6.76 6.20 12.52
CA LYS A 269 7.32 4.86 12.49
C LYS A 269 6.66 4.06 13.60
N TYR A 270 5.74 3.16 13.23
CA TYR A 270 5.17 2.22 14.18
C TYR A 270 6.34 1.42 14.74
N GLN A 271 6.74 1.77 15.94
CA GLN A 271 7.80 1.07 16.63
C GLN A 271 7.17 0.13 17.64
N LEU A 272 7.39 -1.15 17.42
CA LEU A 272 7.12 -2.17 18.41
C LEU A 272 8.05 -1.94 19.60
N ASP A 273 7.49 -1.91 20.78
CA ASP A 273 8.29 -2.03 22.00
C ASP A 273 8.85 -3.46 22.08
N LYS A 274 10.11 -3.63 21.69
CA LYS A 274 10.79 -4.93 21.68
C LYS A 274 10.84 -5.59 23.05
N ARG A 275 10.83 -4.82 24.14
CA ARG A 275 10.76 -5.36 25.50
C ARG A 275 9.39 -5.98 25.78
N GLN A 276 8.32 -5.29 25.32
CA GLN A 276 6.97 -5.83 25.40
C GLN A 276 6.79 -7.08 24.54
N VAL A 277 7.37 -7.10 23.33
CA VAL A 277 7.38 -8.29 22.45
C VAL A 277 8.05 -9.45 23.15
N ALA A 278 9.31 -9.29 23.63
CA ALA A 278 10.05 -10.32 24.35
C ALA A 278 9.28 -10.84 25.56
N HIS A 279 8.74 -9.94 26.39
CA HIS A 279 7.98 -10.31 27.58
C HIS A 279 6.66 -11.06 27.24
N SER A 280 5.99 -10.66 26.15
CA SER A 280 4.74 -11.33 25.75
C SER A 280 4.99 -12.77 25.27
N PHE A 281 6.03 -12.97 24.49
CA PHE A 281 6.46 -14.31 24.09
C PHE A 281 6.96 -15.13 25.28
N GLY A 282 7.75 -14.52 26.17
CA GLY A 282 8.25 -15.20 27.38
C GLY A 282 7.12 -15.76 28.25
N ARG A 283 6.06 -14.97 28.50
CA ARG A 283 4.88 -15.46 29.24
C ARG A 283 4.14 -16.60 28.56
N ALA A 284 4.25 -16.70 27.26
CA ALA A 284 3.59 -17.75 26.48
C ALA A 284 4.43 -19.03 26.32
N ALA A 285 5.71 -19.05 26.72
CA ALA A 285 6.66 -20.11 26.41
C ALA A 285 6.14 -21.53 26.71
N GLU A 286 5.52 -21.75 27.87
CA GLU A 286 4.98 -23.05 28.28
C GLU A 286 3.77 -23.52 27.43
N THR A 287 3.01 -22.60 26.85
CA THR A 287 1.77 -22.90 26.12
C THR A 287 1.89 -22.67 24.62
N TYR A 288 2.97 -22.02 24.18
CA TYR A 288 3.17 -21.59 22.80
C TYR A 288 3.04 -22.72 21.80
N ASP A 289 3.68 -23.83 22.06
CA ASP A 289 3.72 -25.01 21.18
C ASP A 289 2.35 -25.63 20.94
N ASN A 290 1.40 -25.46 21.87
CA ASN A 290 0.05 -25.96 21.75
C ASN A 290 -0.81 -25.11 20.77
N ALA A 291 -0.45 -23.85 20.57
CA ALA A 291 -1.18 -22.93 19.69
C ALA A 291 -0.47 -22.68 18.34
N ALA A 292 0.83 -23.00 18.23
CA ALA A 292 1.69 -22.64 17.09
C ALA A 292 1.56 -23.59 15.88
N HIS A 293 0.35 -24.08 15.56
CA HIS A 293 0.14 -25.04 14.47
C HIS A 293 0.55 -24.50 13.09
N ILE A 294 0.20 -23.26 12.79
CA ILE A 294 0.52 -22.60 11.50
C ILE A 294 2.03 -22.38 11.40
N GLN A 295 2.66 -21.93 12.49
CA GLN A 295 4.10 -21.70 12.55
C GLN A 295 4.87 -23.00 12.34
N LYS A 296 4.45 -24.08 13.02
CA LYS A 296 5.08 -25.39 12.86
C LYS A 296 4.94 -25.91 11.43
N TRP A 297 3.72 -25.87 10.86
CA TRP A 297 3.48 -26.29 9.49
C TRP A 297 4.31 -25.48 8.47
N SER A 298 4.35 -24.14 8.62
CA SER A 298 5.12 -23.25 7.75
C SER A 298 6.61 -23.56 7.80
N GLY A 299 7.17 -23.67 9.01
CA GLY A 299 8.59 -23.95 9.21
C GLY A 299 8.99 -25.35 8.71
N GLU A 300 8.14 -26.37 8.88
CA GLU A 300 8.38 -27.71 8.33
C GLU A 300 8.39 -27.69 6.80
N LYS A 301 7.52 -26.89 6.16
CA LYS A 301 7.55 -26.69 4.70
C LYS A 301 8.85 -26.01 4.27
N LEU A 302 9.27 -24.99 5.00
CA LEU A 302 10.52 -24.27 4.71
C LEU A 302 11.72 -25.20 4.88
N ILE A 303 11.79 -25.99 5.95
CA ILE A 303 12.85 -26.98 6.20
C ILE A 303 12.88 -28.07 5.10
N SER A 304 11.71 -28.54 4.66
CA SER A 304 11.64 -29.53 3.57
C SER A 304 12.28 -29.05 2.27
N GLY A 305 12.25 -27.74 2.01
CA GLY A 305 12.91 -27.10 0.86
C GLY A 305 14.44 -27.12 0.93
N LEU A 306 15.02 -27.31 2.13
CA LEU A 306 16.48 -27.35 2.34
C LEU A 306 17.12 -28.67 1.89
N SER A 307 16.36 -29.69 1.56
CA SER A 307 16.87 -31.03 1.17
C SER A 307 17.73 -31.00 -0.09
N HIS A 308 17.69 -29.95 -0.89
CA HIS A 308 18.49 -29.76 -2.09
C HIS A 308 19.72 -28.86 -1.91
N CYS A 309 19.94 -28.35 -0.68
CA CYS A 309 21.06 -27.50 -0.35
C CYS A 309 22.31 -28.36 -0.03
N GLN A 310 23.50 -27.80 -0.23
CA GLN A 310 24.73 -28.39 0.34
C GLN A 310 24.59 -28.42 1.86
N THR A 311 25.14 -29.48 2.50
CA THR A 311 25.09 -29.59 3.95
C THR A 311 25.80 -28.41 4.62
N PRO A 312 25.08 -27.53 5.33
CA PRO A 312 25.69 -26.37 5.99
C PRO A 312 26.52 -26.82 7.19
N GLN A 313 27.63 -26.14 7.46
CA GLN A 313 28.41 -26.36 8.67
C GLN A 313 27.86 -25.54 9.85
N SER A 314 27.34 -24.38 9.58
CA SER A 314 26.78 -23.43 10.56
C SER A 314 25.38 -22.96 10.18
N ILE A 315 24.45 -23.05 11.10
CA ILE A 315 23.02 -22.73 10.93
C ILE A 315 22.60 -21.80 12.06
N VAL A 316 21.92 -20.70 11.69
CA VAL A 316 21.19 -19.86 12.65
C VAL A 316 19.69 -20.02 12.44
N ASP A 317 18.97 -20.36 13.50
CA ASP A 317 17.50 -20.28 13.57
C ASP A 317 17.12 -18.95 14.23
N LEU A 318 16.74 -17.96 13.43
CA LEU A 318 16.48 -16.59 13.85
C LEU A 318 15.01 -16.39 14.25
N GLY A 319 14.77 -16.06 15.51
CA GLY A 319 13.45 -16.05 16.15
C GLY A 319 12.99 -17.47 16.48
N CYS A 320 13.88 -18.23 17.11
CA CYS A 320 13.71 -19.67 17.34
C CYS A 320 12.58 -20.03 18.32
N GLY A 321 12.13 -19.09 19.15
CA GLY A 321 11.09 -19.29 20.16
C GLY A 321 11.43 -20.45 21.11
N THR A 322 10.53 -21.43 21.17
CA THR A 322 10.69 -22.67 21.99
C THR A 322 11.72 -23.65 21.44
N GLY A 323 12.44 -23.32 20.35
CA GLY A 323 13.48 -24.17 19.76
C GLY A 323 12.96 -25.33 18.90
N TRP A 324 11.68 -25.37 18.58
CA TRP A 324 11.06 -26.45 17.78
C TRP A 324 11.77 -26.66 16.44
N HIS A 325 12.00 -25.58 15.68
CA HIS A 325 12.65 -25.68 14.37
C HIS A 325 14.16 -25.86 14.49
N SER A 326 14.78 -25.29 15.52
CA SER A 326 16.21 -25.53 15.81
C SER A 326 16.51 -27.04 15.99
N CYS A 327 15.62 -27.74 16.69
CA CYS A 327 15.73 -29.21 16.87
C CYS A 327 15.53 -29.95 15.52
N LYS A 328 14.60 -29.53 14.69
CA LYS A 328 14.37 -30.11 13.35
C LYS A 328 15.58 -29.89 12.43
N LEU A 329 16.16 -28.70 12.47
CA LEU A 329 17.38 -28.37 11.71
C LEU A 329 18.55 -29.24 12.18
N LYS A 330 18.76 -29.39 13.51
CA LYS A 330 19.81 -30.25 14.06
C LYS A 330 19.60 -31.73 13.73
N GLN A 331 18.37 -32.22 13.71
CA GLN A 331 18.03 -33.58 13.28
C GLN A 331 18.31 -33.80 11.78
N GLN A 332 18.01 -32.81 10.93
CA GLN A 332 18.27 -32.90 9.46
C GLN A 332 19.76 -32.76 9.14
N PHE A 333 20.49 -31.97 9.91
CA PHE A 333 21.93 -31.68 9.74
C PHE A 333 22.70 -31.99 11.03
N PRO A 334 22.91 -33.26 11.38
CA PRO A 334 23.47 -33.64 12.68
C PRO A 334 24.85 -33.08 12.96
N GLU A 335 25.70 -32.93 11.91
CA GLU A 335 27.05 -32.42 12.05
C GLU A 335 27.16 -30.90 12.06
N SER A 336 26.10 -30.20 11.75
CA SER A 336 26.08 -28.73 11.73
C SER A 336 26.06 -28.13 13.13
N GLN A 337 26.79 -27.05 13.33
CA GLN A 337 26.61 -26.18 14.49
C GLN A 337 25.26 -25.40 14.30
N VAL A 338 24.33 -25.61 15.21
CA VAL A 338 23.04 -24.92 15.19
C VAL A 338 22.96 -23.95 16.32
N THR A 339 22.65 -22.68 16.03
CA THR A 339 22.42 -21.62 17.03
C THR A 339 20.98 -21.12 16.92
N GLY A 340 20.20 -21.32 17.97
CA GLY A 340 18.88 -20.72 18.12
C GLY A 340 19.00 -19.31 18.68
N VAL A 341 18.46 -18.33 17.99
CA VAL A 341 18.49 -16.91 18.38
C VAL A 341 17.08 -16.42 18.64
N ASP A 342 16.83 -15.85 19.81
CA ASP A 342 15.54 -15.19 20.12
C ASP A 342 15.77 -13.94 20.97
N ILE A 343 14.81 -13.02 20.93
CA ILE A 343 14.84 -11.80 21.74
C ILE A 343 14.37 -12.04 23.17
N SER A 344 13.58 -13.12 23.41
CA SER A 344 13.04 -13.48 24.72
C SER A 344 13.96 -14.48 25.47
N PRO A 345 14.55 -14.06 26.58
CA PRO A 345 15.34 -14.98 27.43
C PRO A 345 14.52 -16.18 27.92
N GLU A 346 13.24 -15.96 28.25
CA GLU A 346 12.38 -17.01 28.78
C GLU A 346 12.05 -18.07 27.73
N MET A 347 11.91 -17.68 26.45
CA MET A 347 11.77 -18.62 25.33
C MET A 347 13.01 -19.50 25.21
N LEU A 348 14.19 -18.91 25.29
CA LEU A 348 15.46 -19.65 25.23
C LEU A 348 15.71 -20.55 26.47
N GLU A 349 15.31 -20.12 27.65
CA GLU A 349 15.33 -20.94 28.85
C GLU A 349 14.43 -22.18 28.70
N TYR A 350 13.22 -21.94 28.17
CA TYR A 350 12.28 -23.03 27.84
C TYR A 350 12.90 -23.98 26.80
N ALA A 351 13.44 -23.44 25.70
CA ALA A 351 14.10 -24.24 24.67
C ALA A 351 15.23 -25.10 25.23
N ASN A 352 16.12 -24.51 26.03
CA ASN A 352 17.24 -25.19 26.62
C ASN A 352 16.86 -26.32 27.62
N THR A 353 15.71 -26.14 28.29
CA THR A 353 15.28 -27.10 29.35
C THR A 353 14.35 -28.18 28.84
N HIS A 354 13.54 -27.91 27.80
CA HIS A 354 12.48 -28.81 27.35
C HIS A 354 12.77 -29.50 26.02
N GLN A 355 13.75 -29.01 25.24
CA GLN A 355 14.12 -29.69 24.01
C GLN A 355 15.08 -30.87 24.29
N SER A 356 14.77 -32.01 23.69
CA SER A 356 15.51 -33.25 23.88
C SER A 356 16.77 -33.39 23.01
N VAL A 357 16.97 -32.46 22.07
CA VAL A 357 18.09 -32.48 21.11
C VAL A 357 19.26 -31.71 21.67
N SER A 358 20.39 -32.40 21.91
CA SER A 358 21.63 -31.76 22.36
C SER A 358 22.44 -31.12 21.23
N GLY A 359 23.36 -30.24 21.59
CA GLY A 359 24.31 -29.63 20.65
C GLY A 359 23.68 -28.48 19.86
N ILE A 360 22.74 -27.75 20.46
CA ILE A 360 22.21 -26.48 19.98
C ILE A 360 22.67 -25.39 20.94
N ASP A 361 23.24 -24.32 20.41
CA ASP A 361 23.60 -23.14 21.16
C ASP A 361 22.43 -22.16 21.20
N TRP A 362 22.20 -21.51 22.35
CA TRP A 362 21.09 -20.57 22.53
C TRP A 362 21.64 -19.17 22.77
N LEU A 363 21.24 -18.19 21.93
CA LEU A 363 21.72 -16.82 21.98
C LEU A 363 20.55 -15.82 22.10
N CYS A 364 20.54 -15.06 23.20
CA CYS A 364 19.59 -13.95 23.34
C CYS A 364 20.09 -12.72 22.57
N SER A 365 19.44 -12.37 21.47
CA SER A 365 19.86 -11.25 20.63
C SER A 365 18.68 -10.71 19.81
N ASP A 366 18.76 -9.40 19.47
CA ASP A 366 17.83 -8.75 18.57
C ASP A 366 18.20 -9.03 17.11
N ALA A 367 17.23 -9.39 16.28
CA ALA A 367 17.45 -9.62 14.84
C ALA A 367 17.97 -8.39 14.07
N GLU A 368 17.78 -7.18 14.61
CA GLU A 368 18.31 -5.93 14.04
C GLU A 368 19.72 -5.58 14.54
N ASN A 369 20.28 -6.39 15.46
CA ASN A 369 21.65 -6.23 15.99
C ASN A 369 22.15 -7.55 16.57
N LEU A 370 22.64 -8.44 15.69
CA LEU A 370 23.01 -9.80 16.03
C LEU A 370 24.45 -9.89 16.57
N ALA A 371 24.59 -10.48 17.75
CA ALA A 371 25.88 -10.67 18.41
C ALA A 371 26.65 -11.91 17.85
N LEU A 372 26.79 -11.96 16.51
CA LEU A 372 27.49 -13.00 15.77
C LEU A 372 28.53 -12.41 14.82
N GLU A 373 29.56 -13.19 14.46
CA GLU A 373 30.64 -12.75 13.59
C GLU A 373 30.21 -12.61 12.12
N ASN A 374 30.84 -11.68 11.39
CA ASN A 374 30.64 -11.49 9.97
C ASN A 374 31.01 -12.74 9.15
N SER A 375 30.30 -13.04 8.09
CA SER A 375 30.59 -14.12 7.15
C SER A 375 30.85 -15.46 7.83
N SER A 376 30.08 -15.78 8.86
CA SER A 376 30.25 -16.95 9.73
C SER A 376 29.21 -18.05 9.47
N GLN A 377 28.11 -17.73 8.80
CA GLN A 377 26.97 -18.63 8.66
C GLN A 377 26.79 -19.14 7.23
N ASP A 378 26.51 -20.45 7.10
CA ASP A 378 26.18 -21.07 5.81
C ASP A 378 24.68 -21.02 5.53
N LEU A 379 23.86 -21.08 6.59
CA LEU A 379 22.40 -21.04 6.49
C LEU A 379 21.83 -20.19 7.62
N ILE A 380 20.97 -19.25 7.25
CA ILE A 380 20.08 -18.56 8.19
C ILE A 380 18.65 -18.96 7.85
N PHE A 381 17.96 -19.49 8.83
CA PHE A 381 16.57 -19.87 8.79
C PHE A 381 15.76 -18.92 9.68
N SER A 382 14.59 -18.47 9.22
CA SER A 382 13.70 -17.65 10.05
C SER A 382 12.25 -17.93 9.71
N ASN A 383 11.44 -18.29 10.68
CA ASN A 383 10.03 -18.60 10.45
C ASN A 383 9.14 -17.83 11.41
N PHE A 384 8.28 -16.94 10.86
CA PHE A 384 7.36 -16.11 11.64
C PHE A 384 8.05 -15.26 12.73
N ALA A 385 9.24 -14.71 12.42
CA ALA A 385 9.98 -13.85 13.35
C ALA A 385 10.15 -12.41 12.83
N LEU A 386 10.54 -12.23 11.56
CA LEU A 386 10.94 -10.92 11.04
C LEU A 386 9.81 -9.86 11.00
N GLN A 387 8.55 -10.26 11.07
CA GLN A 387 7.43 -9.33 11.22
C GLN A 387 7.42 -8.57 12.56
N TRP A 388 8.26 -8.97 13.52
CA TRP A 388 8.44 -8.31 14.81
C TRP A 388 9.61 -7.33 14.81
N CYS A 389 10.31 -7.18 13.68
CA CYS A 389 11.35 -6.17 13.51
C CYS A 389 10.74 -4.80 13.21
N ASN A 390 11.33 -3.75 13.75
CA ASN A 390 10.93 -2.37 13.51
C ASN A 390 11.39 -1.88 12.13
N ASN A 391 12.54 -2.37 11.67
CA ASN A 391 13.11 -2.01 10.39
C ASN A 391 13.58 -3.27 9.63
N PRO A 392 12.80 -3.75 8.63
CA PRO A 392 13.19 -4.90 7.83
C PRO A 392 14.56 -4.77 7.16
N SER A 393 14.94 -3.58 6.68
CA SER A 393 16.25 -3.37 6.05
C SER A 393 17.42 -3.55 7.03
N LEU A 394 17.24 -3.19 8.32
CA LEU A 394 18.27 -3.45 9.33
C LEU A 394 18.43 -4.93 9.63
N SER A 395 17.34 -5.66 9.84
CA SER A 395 17.40 -7.10 10.07
C SER A 395 17.97 -7.86 8.87
N LEU A 396 17.61 -7.48 7.65
CA LEU A 396 18.18 -8.06 6.43
C LEU A 396 19.67 -7.72 6.26
N ALA A 397 20.11 -6.51 6.62
CA ALA A 397 21.52 -6.13 6.60
C ALA A 397 22.34 -6.97 7.58
N GLU A 398 21.82 -7.24 8.79
CA GLU A 398 22.46 -8.13 9.76
C GLU A 398 22.53 -9.57 9.23
N ILE A 399 21.45 -10.09 8.67
CA ILE A 399 21.43 -11.41 8.04
C ILE A 399 22.46 -11.50 6.92
N PHE A 400 22.51 -10.49 6.03
CA PHE A 400 23.47 -10.43 4.93
C PHE A 400 24.93 -10.36 5.43
N ARG A 401 25.19 -9.58 6.48
CA ARG A 401 26.50 -9.48 7.13
C ARG A 401 27.02 -10.82 7.66
N LEU A 402 26.10 -11.62 8.22
CA LEU A 402 26.43 -12.92 8.82
C LEU A 402 26.69 -14.02 7.79
N LEU A 403 26.03 -13.97 6.65
CA LEU A 403 26.13 -15.00 5.63
C LEU A 403 27.51 -15.00 4.97
N ARG A 404 28.04 -16.19 4.75
CA ARG A 404 29.18 -16.42 3.84
C ARG A 404 28.77 -16.13 2.40
N THR A 405 29.73 -15.95 1.50
CA THR A 405 29.50 -15.65 0.08
C THR A 405 28.55 -16.65 -0.60
N THR A 406 28.58 -17.93 -0.18
CA THR A 406 27.70 -19.00 -0.68
C THR A 406 26.56 -19.33 0.28
N GLY A 407 26.42 -18.55 1.35
CA GLY A 407 25.42 -18.76 2.38
C GLY A 407 24.00 -18.49 1.86
N GLN A 408 23.03 -19.15 2.46
CA GLN A 408 21.62 -19.08 2.07
C GLN A 408 20.75 -18.53 3.19
N PHE A 409 19.74 -17.76 2.81
CA PHE A 409 18.71 -17.26 3.72
C PHE A 409 17.35 -17.79 3.32
N HIS A 410 16.71 -18.53 4.22
CA HIS A 410 15.38 -19.08 4.04
C HIS A 410 14.44 -18.56 5.12
N PHE A 411 13.35 -17.91 4.71
CA PHE A 411 12.43 -17.36 5.69
C PHE A 411 10.96 -17.44 5.26
N ALA A 412 10.07 -17.41 6.23
CA ALA A 412 8.64 -17.26 6.05
C ALA A 412 8.09 -16.18 6.99
N VAL A 413 7.23 -15.34 6.45
CA VAL A 413 6.54 -14.27 7.18
C VAL A 413 5.08 -14.21 6.78
N PRO A 414 4.17 -13.76 7.67
CA PRO A 414 2.79 -13.53 7.30
C PRO A 414 2.69 -12.38 6.29
N GLY A 415 1.85 -12.57 5.27
CA GLY A 415 1.57 -11.52 4.29
C GLY A 415 0.54 -10.51 4.77
N PRO A 416 0.39 -9.37 4.07
CA PRO A 416 -0.44 -8.24 4.52
C PRO A 416 -1.94 -8.58 4.66
N LYS A 417 -2.42 -9.63 3.99
CA LYS A 417 -3.82 -10.12 4.14
C LYS A 417 -4.04 -10.98 5.39
N THR A 418 -2.98 -11.32 6.10
CA THR A 418 -3.09 -12.14 7.32
C THR A 418 -3.81 -11.36 8.41
N LEU A 419 -4.89 -11.95 8.97
CA LEU A 419 -5.75 -11.36 10.00
C LEU A 419 -6.39 -10.01 9.59
N TRP A 420 -6.57 -9.77 8.27
CA TRP A 420 -7.15 -8.53 7.77
C TRP A 420 -8.56 -8.27 8.34
N GLU A 421 -9.43 -9.29 8.30
CA GLU A 421 -10.80 -9.19 8.80
C GLU A 421 -10.82 -8.91 10.31
N LEU A 422 -9.94 -9.55 11.05
CA LEU A 422 -9.82 -9.33 12.50
C LEU A 422 -9.32 -7.91 12.80
N ARG A 423 -8.38 -7.39 11.98
CA ARG A 423 -7.91 -6.00 12.10
C ARG A 423 -9.04 -5.01 11.89
N GLN A 424 -9.90 -5.23 10.88
CA GLN A 424 -11.08 -4.38 10.64
C GLN A 424 -12.06 -4.42 11.80
N VAL A 425 -12.29 -5.59 12.39
CA VAL A 425 -13.19 -5.71 13.56
C VAL A 425 -12.61 -4.93 14.76
N TRP A 426 -11.33 -5.09 15.06
CA TRP A 426 -10.69 -4.37 16.17
C TRP A 426 -10.70 -2.85 15.97
N SER A 427 -10.44 -2.35 14.76
CA SER A 427 -10.49 -0.91 14.47
C SER A 427 -11.88 -0.29 14.69
N SER A 428 -12.96 -1.11 14.66
CA SER A 428 -14.31 -0.66 14.99
C SER A 428 -14.62 -0.65 16.50
N ILE A 429 -13.79 -1.28 17.32
CA ILE A 429 -13.99 -1.42 18.78
C ILE A 429 -13.20 -0.35 19.54
N ASP A 430 -11.92 -0.22 19.23
CA ASP A 430 -11.04 0.76 19.89
C ASP A 430 -9.93 1.25 18.93
N LYS A 431 -9.05 2.12 19.45
CA LYS A 431 -7.96 2.76 18.70
C LYS A 431 -6.60 2.10 18.93
N ASP A 432 -6.55 1.00 19.67
CA ASP A 432 -5.30 0.32 19.98
C ASP A 432 -4.89 -0.62 18.86
N VAL A 433 -3.59 -0.84 18.71
CA VAL A 433 -3.05 -1.77 17.71
C VAL A 433 -3.06 -3.18 18.29
N HIS A 434 -4.10 -3.95 17.98
CA HIS A 434 -4.24 -5.34 18.43
C HIS A 434 -3.55 -6.35 17.52
N ILE A 435 -3.28 -5.97 16.27
CA ILE A 435 -2.69 -6.85 15.26
C ILE A 435 -1.54 -6.13 14.59
N ASN A 436 -0.37 -6.79 14.59
CA ASN A 436 0.82 -6.27 13.94
C ASN A 436 0.61 -6.04 12.44
N ARG A 437 1.38 -5.13 11.86
CA ARG A 437 1.40 -4.89 10.41
C ARG A 437 2.34 -5.87 9.75
N PHE A 438 1.87 -6.41 8.63
CA PHE A 438 2.66 -7.29 7.79
C PHE A 438 2.92 -6.58 6.46
N ILE A 439 4.18 -6.48 6.07
CA ILE A 439 4.57 -5.86 4.80
C ILE A 439 4.36 -6.80 3.62
N SER A 440 4.22 -6.24 2.43
CA SER A 440 3.97 -7.01 1.21
C SER A 440 5.22 -7.77 0.74
N ILE A 441 5.00 -8.78 -0.11
CA ILE A 441 6.11 -9.52 -0.74
C ILE A 441 7.02 -8.60 -1.56
N ASN A 442 6.45 -7.57 -2.20
CA ASN A 442 7.23 -6.59 -2.97
C ASN A 442 8.14 -5.77 -2.07
N GLN A 443 7.66 -5.35 -0.89
CA GLN A 443 8.48 -4.63 0.08
C GLN A 443 9.62 -5.49 0.63
N TRP A 444 9.38 -6.78 0.89
CA TRP A 444 10.44 -7.73 1.25
C TRP A 444 11.46 -7.89 0.12
N HIS A 445 10.99 -8.01 -1.12
CA HIS A 445 11.84 -8.15 -2.28
C HIS A 445 12.71 -6.90 -2.53
N ASP A 446 12.12 -5.70 -2.40
CA ASP A 446 12.85 -4.43 -2.56
C ASP A 446 13.91 -4.28 -1.45
N ALA A 447 13.56 -4.59 -0.20
CA ALA A 447 14.50 -4.57 0.92
C ALA A 447 15.65 -5.59 0.77
N LEU A 448 15.36 -6.79 0.28
CA LEU A 448 16.38 -7.80 -0.04
C LEU A 448 17.35 -7.32 -1.11
N LYS A 449 16.84 -6.72 -2.21
CA LYS A 449 17.66 -6.15 -3.27
C LYS A 449 18.53 -4.99 -2.80
N GLU A 450 17.96 -4.08 -2.00
CA GLU A 450 18.66 -2.92 -1.45
C GLU A 450 19.87 -3.35 -0.61
N VAL A 451 19.74 -4.44 0.14
CA VAL A 451 20.81 -5.01 0.97
C VAL A 451 21.85 -5.80 0.15
N GLY A 452 21.50 -6.25 -1.05
CA GLY A 452 22.43 -6.96 -1.96
C GLY A 452 22.19 -8.46 -2.11
N PHE A 453 21.04 -8.99 -1.67
CA PHE A 453 20.70 -10.38 -1.96
C PHE A 453 20.45 -10.59 -3.47
N SER A 454 21.01 -11.67 -4.02
CA SER A 454 20.71 -12.19 -5.35
C SER A 454 19.75 -13.37 -5.23
N HIS A 455 18.88 -13.54 -6.23
CA HIS A 455 17.96 -14.69 -6.32
C HIS A 455 18.69 -16.00 -6.55
#